data_3da3993e20d94a99cc17e618f5fc7797
#
_entry.id   3da3993e20d94a99cc17e618f5fc7797
#
_cell.length_a   1.000
_cell.length_b   1.000
_cell.length_c   1.000
_cell.angle_alpha   90.00
_cell.angle_beta   90.00
_cell.angle_gamma   90.00
#
_symmetry.space_group_name_H-M   'P 1'
#
loop_
_entity.id
_entity.type
_entity.pdbx_description
1 polymer ?
#
loop_
_entity_poly.entity_id
_entity_poly.type
_entity_poly.pdbx_seq_one_letter_code
_entity_poly.pdbx_strand_id
1 'polypeptide(L)'
;MINRDQAEHIAAELVGAPASDPDKGWTLEEFDAGWLIVKHASRNLRGAAFHVVERASGRVMRFPSYIPPDRILEEYDQVVNDGFPEDPRSAS
;
A
#
# COMPACT_ATOMS: atom_id res chain seq x y z
N MET A 1 12.05 -4.67 11.82
CA MET A 1 11.42 -5.30 10.64
C MET A 1 10.06 -5.84 11.03
N ILE A 2 9.02 -5.56 10.23
CA ILE A 2 7.67 -6.06 10.50
C ILE A 2 7.39 -7.34 9.73
N ASN A 3 6.35 -8.07 10.15
CA ASN A 3 5.89 -9.27 9.46
C ASN A 3 4.59 -8.99 8.71
N ARG A 4 4.09 -10.01 8.01
CA ARG A 4 2.86 -9.88 7.22
C ARG A 4 1.65 -9.53 8.09
N ASP A 5 1.52 -10.11 9.27
CA ASP A 5 0.39 -9.82 10.15
C ASP A 5 0.36 -8.35 10.54
N GLN A 6 1.51 -7.77 10.81
CA GLN A 6 1.62 -6.36 11.12
C GLN A 6 1.28 -5.51 9.90
N ALA A 7 1.73 -5.93 8.72
CA ALA A 7 1.40 -5.24 7.47
C ALA A 7 -0.10 -5.26 7.19
N GLU A 8 -0.75 -6.39 7.45
CA GLU A 8 -2.21 -6.50 7.29
C GLU A 8 -2.94 -5.55 8.25
N HIS A 9 -2.45 -5.45 9.46
CA HIS A 9 -3.04 -4.54 10.45
C HIS A 9 -2.92 -3.08 10.00
N ILE A 10 -1.74 -2.71 9.51
CA ILE A 10 -1.49 -1.36 8.99
C ILE A 10 -2.40 -1.08 7.79
N ALA A 11 -2.51 -2.03 6.88
CA ALA A 11 -3.36 -1.87 5.71
C ALA A 11 -4.83 -1.69 6.08
N ALA A 12 -5.31 -2.47 7.06
CA ALA A 12 -6.68 -2.35 7.53
C ALA A 12 -6.96 -0.96 8.13
N GLU A 13 -6.01 -0.42 8.89
CA GLU A 13 -6.13 0.92 9.43
C GLU A 13 -6.15 1.98 8.32
N LEU A 14 -5.28 1.82 7.33
CA LEU A 14 -5.17 2.77 6.23
C LEU A 14 -6.43 2.78 5.37
N VAL A 15 -6.94 1.60 5.03
CA VAL A 15 -8.13 1.47 4.19
C VAL A 15 -9.40 1.76 4.98
N GLY A 16 -9.39 1.50 6.28
CA GLY A 16 -10.55 1.67 7.13
C GLY A 16 -11.50 0.47 7.07
N ALA A 17 -11.04 -0.67 6.57
CA ALA A 17 -11.85 -1.87 6.43
C ALA A 17 -10.96 -3.10 6.41
N PRO A 18 -11.46 -4.27 6.82
CA PRO A 18 -10.70 -5.51 6.73
C PRO A 18 -10.56 -5.99 5.27
N ALA A 19 -9.59 -6.86 5.04
CA ALA A 19 -9.36 -7.42 3.70
C ALA A 19 -10.58 -8.16 3.16
N SER A 20 -11.37 -8.74 4.04
CA SER A 20 -12.55 -9.52 3.67
C SER A 20 -13.80 -8.67 3.38
N ASP A 21 -13.70 -7.36 3.52
CA ASP A 21 -14.84 -6.48 3.26
C ASP A 21 -15.26 -6.59 1.79
N PRO A 22 -16.56 -6.83 1.49
CA PRO A 22 -17.00 -7.02 0.11
C PRO A 22 -16.89 -5.75 -0.75
N ASP A 23 -16.94 -4.58 -0.14
CA ASP A 23 -16.89 -3.31 -0.89
C ASP A 23 -15.51 -2.67 -0.87
N LYS A 24 -14.81 -2.78 0.25
CA LYS A 24 -13.53 -2.10 0.47
C LYS A 24 -12.37 -3.07 0.64
N GLY A 25 -12.55 -4.32 0.27
CA GLY A 25 -11.53 -5.36 0.42
C GLY A 25 -10.25 -5.03 -0.33
N TRP A 26 -9.17 -5.62 0.14
CA TRP A 26 -7.84 -5.40 -0.40
C TRP A 26 -7.01 -6.67 -0.24
N THR A 27 -5.91 -6.74 -0.96
CA THR A 27 -4.92 -7.81 -0.78
C THR A 27 -3.54 -7.20 -0.66
N LEU A 28 -2.62 -7.98 -0.10
CA LEU A 28 -1.21 -7.58 -0.03
C LEU A 28 -0.42 -8.40 -1.02
N GLU A 29 0.36 -7.74 -1.85
CA GLU A 29 1.28 -8.40 -2.76
C GLU A 29 2.70 -8.21 -2.22
N GLU A 30 3.30 -9.29 -1.76
CA GLU A 30 4.63 -9.26 -1.15
C GLU A 30 5.72 -9.11 -2.20
N PHE A 31 6.71 -8.28 -1.88
CA PHE A 31 7.91 -8.12 -2.69
C PHE A 31 9.07 -7.73 -1.79
N ASP A 32 10.25 -7.49 -2.37
CA ASP A 32 11.48 -7.28 -1.59
C ASP A 32 11.38 -6.14 -0.58
N ALA A 33 10.79 -5.04 -0.95
CA ALA A 33 10.70 -3.87 -0.07
C ALA A 33 9.57 -3.98 0.98
N GLY A 34 8.61 -4.85 0.76
CA GLY A 34 7.48 -5.00 1.68
C GLY A 34 6.25 -5.56 1.00
N TRP A 35 5.12 -4.85 1.14
CA TRP A 35 3.84 -5.30 0.60
C TRP A 35 3.12 -4.15 -0.10
N LEU A 36 2.66 -4.42 -1.31
CA LEU A 36 1.82 -3.49 -2.05
C LEU A 36 0.35 -3.76 -1.69
N ILE A 37 -0.36 -2.70 -1.29
CA ILE A 37 -1.78 -2.81 -0.97
C ILE A 37 -2.57 -2.65 -2.27
N VAL A 38 -3.27 -3.71 -2.65
CA VAL A 38 -4.12 -3.71 -3.84
C VAL A 38 -5.58 -3.65 -3.39
N LYS A 39 -6.22 -2.53 -3.64
CA LYS A 39 -7.63 -2.34 -3.28
C LYS A 39 -8.50 -2.84 -4.41
N HIS A 40 -9.45 -3.72 -4.11
CA HIS A 40 -10.28 -4.34 -5.13
C HIS A 40 -11.17 -3.33 -5.86
N ALA A 41 -11.68 -2.35 -5.14
CA ALA A 41 -12.56 -1.34 -5.71
C ALA A 41 -11.82 -0.28 -6.53
N SER A 42 -10.54 -0.06 -6.27
CA SER A 42 -9.79 1.04 -6.86
C SER A 42 -9.42 0.82 -8.32
N ARG A 43 -9.52 -0.39 -8.82
CA ARG A 43 -9.15 -0.69 -10.20
C ARG A 43 -9.97 0.09 -11.22
N ASN A 44 -11.15 0.54 -10.84
CA ASN A 44 -12.04 1.32 -11.71
C ASN A 44 -12.06 2.80 -11.35
N LEU A 45 -11.26 3.24 -10.38
CA LEU A 45 -11.24 4.61 -9.93
C LEU A 45 -10.04 5.34 -10.52
N ARG A 46 -10.32 6.41 -11.23
CA ARG A 46 -9.26 7.26 -11.76
C ARG A 46 -8.60 8.02 -10.62
N GLY A 47 -7.29 8.15 -10.69
CA GLY A 47 -6.53 8.90 -9.70
C GLY A 47 -6.32 8.16 -8.39
N ALA A 48 -6.67 6.88 -8.33
CA ALA A 48 -6.43 6.09 -7.13
C ALA A 48 -4.93 5.92 -6.91
N ALA A 49 -4.47 6.26 -5.72
CA ALA A 49 -3.07 6.10 -5.36
C ALA A 49 -2.80 4.67 -4.88
N PHE A 50 -1.57 4.21 -5.08
CA PHE A 50 -1.14 2.93 -4.54
C PHE A 50 -0.38 3.16 -3.24
N HIS A 51 -0.46 2.20 -2.33
CA HIS A 51 0.22 2.27 -1.04
C HIS A 51 1.11 1.04 -0.87
N VAL A 52 2.27 1.25 -0.28
CA VAL A 52 3.21 0.18 0.05
C VAL A 52 3.52 0.26 1.54
N VAL A 53 3.48 -0.88 2.22
CA VAL A 53 3.94 -1.00 3.61
C VAL A 53 5.36 -1.53 3.56
N GLU A 54 6.33 -0.72 3.97
CA GLU A 54 7.73 -1.10 3.94
C GLU A 54 8.06 -2.11 5.05
N ARG A 55 8.74 -3.17 4.66
CA ARG A 55 9.11 -4.26 5.57
C ARG A 55 10.07 -3.80 6.67
N ALA A 56 10.99 -2.93 6.31
CA ALA A 56 12.06 -2.54 7.23
C ALA A 56 11.56 -1.75 8.43
N SER A 57 10.56 -0.91 8.24
CA SER A 57 10.11 0.03 9.28
C SER A 57 8.61 0.03 9.53
N GLY A 58 7.84 -0.59 8.65
CA GLY A 58 6.39 -0.50 8.70
C GLY A 58 5.86 0.82 8.16
N ARG A 59 6.72 1.64 7.57
CA ARG A 59 6.32 2.91 6.99
C ARG A 59 5.44 2.68 5.77
N VAL A 60 4.38 3.49 5.66
CA VAL A 60 3.50 3.45 4.50
C VAL A 60 3.95 4.52 3.52
N MET A 61 4.13 4.12 2.25
CA MET A 61 4.44 5.05 1.17
C MET A 61 3.26 5.10 0.21
N ARG A 62 2.88 6.31 -0.16
CA ARG A 62 1.80 6.54 -1.12
C ARG A 62 2.41 6.94 -2.46
N PHE A 63 1.95 6.30 -3.52
CA PHE A 63 2.42 6.59 -4.88
C PHE A 63 1.29 7.17 -5.72
N PRO A 64 1.58 8.18 -6.55
CA PRO A 64 0.58 8.74 -7.44
C PRO A 64 0.10 7.70 -8.47
N SER A 65 -1.10 7.90 -8.97
CA SER A 65 -1.76 6.94 -9.85
C SER A 65 -1.05 6.73 -11.20
N TYR A 66 -0.19 7.64 -11.60
CA TYR A 66 0.55 7.50 -12.86
C TYR A 66 1.70 6.49 -12.77
N ILE A 67 2.05 6.05 -11.56
CA ILE A 67 3.06 5.01 -11.39
C ILE A 67 2.34 3.65 -11.33
N PRO A 68 2.53 2.78 -12.32
CA PRO A 68 1.82 1.49 -12.34
C PRO A 68 2.34 0.55 -11.24
N PRO A 69 1.49 -0.37 -10.74
CA PRO A 69 1.90 -1.28 -9.69
C PRO A 69 3.07 -2.17 -10.09
N ASP A 70 3.16 -2.58 -11.35
CA ASP A 70 4.26 -3.39 -11.82
C ASP A 70 5.60 -2.68 -11.63
N ARG A 71 5.62 -1.39 -11.88
CA ARG A 71 6.83 -0.60 -11.72
C ARG A 71 7.19 -0.45 -10.25
N ILE A 72 6.21 -0.31 -9.38
CA ILE A 72 6.44 -0.25 -7.93
C ILE A 72 7.10 -1.54 -7.47
N LEU A 73 6.61 -2.69 -7.93
CA LEU A 73 7.15 -3.99 -7.54
C LEU A 73 8.56 -4.24 -8.07
N GLU A 74 8.85 -3.80 -9.28
CA GLU A 74 10.11 -4.08 -9.95
C GLU A 74 11.19 -3.03 -9.67
N GLU A 75 10.81 -1.78 -9.53
CA GLU A 75 11.73 -0.65 -9.43
C GLU A 75 11.46 0.21 -8.19
N TYR A 76 11.11 -0.41 -7.08
CA TYR A 76 10.75 0.30 -5.87
C TYR A 76 11.81 1.31 -5.44
N ASP A 77 13.09 0.92 -5.49
CA ASP A 77 14.19 1.80 -5.09
C ASP A 77 14.25 3.09 -5.89
N GLN A 78 13.74 3.07 -7.10
CA GLN A 78 13.70 4.25 -7.96
C GLN A 78 12.41 5.04 -7.79
N VAL A 79 11.28 4.34 -7.75
CA VAL A 79 9.99 5.03 -7.68
C VAL A 79 9.69 5.56 -6.28
N VAL A 80 10.33 5.04 -5.25
CA VAL A 80 10.10 5.50 -3.88
C VAL A 80 10.41 7.00 -3.72
N ASN A 81 11.29 7.52 -4.54
CA ASN A 81 11.62 8.95 -4.54
C ASN A 81 10.46 9.82 -5.03
N ASP A 82 9.54 9.24 -5.79
CA ASP A 82 8.35 9.93 -6.29
C ASP A 82 7.14 9.70 -5.38
N GLY A 83 7.29 8.87 -4.35
CA GLY A 83 6.23 8.59 -3.39
C GLY A 83 6.26 9.56 -2.21
N PHE A 84 5.22 9.49 -1.40
CA PHE A 84 5.08 10.33 -0.21
C PHE A 84 4.82 9.45 1.01
N PRO A 85 5.48 9.70 2.14
CA PRO A 85 5.18 8.97 3.35
C PRO A 85 3.78 9.28 3.85
N GLU A 86 3.06 8.27 4.32
CA GLU A 86 1.73 8.42 4.86
C GLU A 86 1.60 7.57 6.11
N ASP A 87 1.16 8.17 7.21
CA ASP A 87 0.96 7.45 8.45
C ASP A 87 -0.54 7.33 8.70
N PRO A 88 -1.11 6.11 8.69
CA PRO A 88 -2.53 5.92 8.95
C PRO A 88 -2.98 6.49 10.29
N ARG A 89 -2.07 6.52 11.27
CA ARG A 89 -2.40 7.01 12.61
C ARG A 89 -2.48 8.52 12.70
N SER A 90 -1.77 9.22 11.81
CA SER A 90 -1.75 10.68 11.80
C SER A 90 -2.72 11.28 10.80
N ALA A 91 -3.44 10.45 10.06
CA ALA A 91 -4.41 10.90 9.07
C ALA A 91 -5.74 11.35 9.69
N SER A 92 -5.84 11.31 10.98
CA SER A 92 -7.06 11.71 11.70
C SER A 92 -7.19 13.22 11.80
#